data_c6b81d86ab61b5c851a1981f8ddd9120
#
_entry.id   c6b81d86ab61b5c851a1981f8ddd9120
#
_cell.length_a   1.000
_cell.length_b   1.000
_cell.length_c   1.000
_cell.angle_alpha   90.00
_cell.angle_beta   90.00
_cell.angle_gamma   90.00
#
_symmetry.space_group_name_H-M   'P 1'
#
loop_
_entity.id
_entity.type
_entity.pdbx_description
1 polymer ?
#
loop_
_entity_poly.entity_id
_entity_poly.type
_entity_poly.pdbx_seq_one_letter_code
_entity_poly.pdbx_strand_id
1 'polypeptide(L)' 'MAEIPLTLTEIESRMAAVRENIRELIEQAAAYSGAADDDLASQRIAEQEAQLEILTRQRDALLQRKKS' A
#
# COMPACT_ATOMS: atom_id res chain seq x y z
N MET A 1 17.27 20.24 -2.41
CA MET A 1 15.86 20.44 -2.78
C MET A 1 14.98 20.04 -1.61
N ALA A 2 14.09 20.91 -1.23
CA ALA A 2 13.22 20.63 -0.12
C ALA A 2 12.19 19.57 -0.49
N GLU A 3 12.01 18.62 0.41
CA GLU A 3 10.97 17.62 0.21
C GLU A 3 9.62 18.26 0.53
N ILE A 4 8.68 18.05 -0.36
CA ILE A 4 7.32 18.51 -0.13
C ILE A 4 6.59 17.41 0.63
N PRO A 5 6.16 17.68 1.86
CA PRO A 5 5.44 16.65 2.61
C PRO A 5 4.13 16.30 1.91
N LEU A 6 3.79 15.04 1.94
CA LEU A 6 2.55 14.57 1.35
C LEU A 6 1.37 15.14 2.14
N THR A 7 0.38 15.61 1.42
CA THR A 7 -0.87 16.03 2.06
C THR A 7 -1.69 14.79 2.42
N LEU A 8 -2.64 14.97 3.32
CA LEU A 8 -3.53 13.89 3.70
C LEU A 8 -4.24 13.31 2.47
N THR A 9 -4.70 14.19 1.57
CA THR A 9 -5.37 13.75 0.35
C THR A 9 -4.46 12.89 -0.50
N GLU A 10 -3.20 13.28 -0.65
CA GLU A 10 -2.25 12.51 -1.43
C GLU A 10 -1.95 11.16 -0.80
N ILE A 11 -1.81 11.14 0.51
CA ILE A 11 -1.57 9.88 1.21
C ILE A 11 -2.74 8.94 1.02
N GLU A 12 -3.96 9.44 1.19
CA GLU A 12 -5.15 8.61 1.00
C GLU A 12 -5.28 8.11 -0.42
N SER A 13 -4.93 8.95 -1.40
CA SER A 13 -4.94 8.54 -2.79
C SER A 13 -3.95 7.41 -3.05
N ARG A 14 -2.76 7.52 -2.47
CA ARG A 14 -1.76 6.48 -2.62
C ARG A 14 -2.17 5.19 -1.92
N MET A 15 -2.81 5.31 -0.76
CA MET A 15 -3.33 4.15 -0.06
C MET A 15 -4.36 3.41 -0.90
N ALA A 16 -5.24 4.16 -1.55
CA ALA A 16 -6.24 3.54 -2.41
C ALA A 16 -5.59 2.82 -3.59
N ALA A 17 -4.56 3.42 -4.18
CA ALA A 17 -3.84 2.80 -5.28
C ALA A 17 -3.14 1.52 -4.83
N VAL A 18 -2.52 1.55 -3.66
CA VAL A 18 -1.84 0.37 -3.14
C VAL A 18 -2.85 -0.75 -2.85
N ARG A 19 -3.98 -0.41 -2.26
CA ARG A 19 -5.04 -1.40 -2.00
C ARG A 19 -5.51 -2.04 -3.29
N GLU A 20 -5.68 -1.26 -4.34
CA GLU A 20 -6.08 -1.78 -5.62
C GLU A 20 -5.02 -2.70 -6.20
N ASN A 21 -3.75 -2.34 -6.06
CA ASN A 21 -2.65 -3.20 -6.50
C ASN A 21 -2.65 -4.53 -5.76
N ILE A 22 -2.86 -4.49 -4.45
CA ILE A 22 -2.91 -5.71 -3.65
C ILE A 22 -4.04 -6.60 -4.14
N ARG A 23 -5.20 -6.01 -4.37
CA ARG A 23 -6.35 -6.75 -4.83
C ARG A 23 -6.07 -7.44 -6.16
N GLU A 24 -5.47 -6.71 -7.09
CA GLU A 24 -5.13 -7.27 -8.39
C GLU A 24 -4.11 -8.41 -8.27
N LEU A 25 -3.13 -8.24 -7.39
CA LEU A 25 -2.14 -9.29 -7.17
C LEU A 25 -2.78 -10.55 -6.61
N ILE A 26 -3.71 -10.37 -5.68
CA ILE A 26 -4.43 -11.51 -5.11
C ILE A 26 -5.26 -12.22 -6.18
N GLU A 27 -5.93 -11.45 -7.02
CA GLU A 27 -6.73 -12.02 -8.10
C GLU A 27 -5.87 -12.77 -9.09
N GLN A 28 -4.71 -12.22 -9.43
CA GLN A 28 -3.79 -12.89 -10.33
C GLN A 28 -3.26 -14.17 -9.72
N ALA A 29 -2.91 -14.14 -8.45
CA ALA A 29 -2.41 -15.33 -7.77
C ALA A 29 -3.47 -16.42 -7.74
N ALA A 30 -4.72 -16.07 -7.55
CA ALA A 30 -5.81 -17.02 -7.54
C ALA A 30 -6.03 -17.62 -8.93
N ALA A 31 -5.85 -16.83 -9.97
CA ALA A 31 -6.02 -17.30 -11.34
C ALA A 31 -4.94 -18.31 -11.76
N TYR A 32 -3.76 -18.20 -11.16
CA TYR A 32 -2.65 -19.09 -11.46
C TYR A 32 -2.39 -20.05 -10.31
N SER A 33 -3.43 -20.60 -9.75
CA SER A 33 -3.31 -21.51 -8.62
C SER A 33 -2.43 -22.70 -8.97
N GLY A 34 -1.52 -23.02 -8.05
CA GLY A 34 -0.59 -24.13 -8.26
C GLY A 34 0.61 -23.80 -9.09
N ALA A 35 0.76 -22.55 -9.50
CA ALA A 35 1.92 -22.14 -10.26
C ALA A 35 3.15 -22.03 -9.37
N ALA A 36 4.32 -22.17 -9.99
CA ALA A 36 5.60 -22.04 -9.28
C ALA A 36 5.85 -20.62 -8.80
N ASP A 37 5.02 -19.68 -9.17
CA ASP A 37 5.20 -18.27 -8.87
C ASP A 37 4.53 -17.82 -7.58
N ASP A 38 4.01 -18.76 -6.79
CA ASP A 38 3.35 -18.42 -5.53
C ASP A 38 4.23 -17.60 -4.61
N ASP A 39 5.51 -17.96 -4.51
CA ASP A 39 6.44 -17.23 -3.65
C ASP A 39 6.64 -15.79 -4.12
N LEU A 40 6.74 -15.60 -5.42
CA LEU A 40 6.92 -14.27 -5.98
C LEU A 40 5.68 -13.42 -5.77
N ALA A 41 4.50 -14.00 -5.99
CA ALA A 41 3.26 -13.30 -5.75
C ALA A 41 3.12 -12.91 -4.28
N SER A 42 3.47 -13.83 -3.38
CA SER A 42 3.43 -13.55 -1.94
C SER A 42 4.37 -12.41 -1.56
N GLN A 43 5.57 -12.39 -2.14
CA GLN A 43 6.52 -11.33 -1.87
C GLN A 43 5.99 -9.98 -2.36
N ARG A 44 5.40 -9.94 -3.54
CA ARG A 44 4.85 -8.69 -4.08
C ARG A 44 3.70 -8.19 -3.23
N ILE A 45 2.84 -9.08 -2.79
CA ILE A 45 1.74 -8.70 -1.91
C ILE A 45 2.28 -8.16 -0.59
N ALA A 46 3.26 -8.83 -0.01
CA ALA A 46 3.87 -8.39 1.24
C ALA A 46 4.50 -7.01 1.11
N GLU A 47 5.18 -6.75 -0.01
CA GLU A 47 5.77 -5.45 -0.25
C GLU A 47 4.72 -4.36 -0.33
N GLN A 48 3.63 -4.63 -1.03
CA GLN A 48 2.54 -3.66 -1.13
C GLN A 48 1.86 -3.43 0.21
N GLU A 49 1.70 -4.49 0.99
CA GLU A 49 1.14 -4.36 2.34
C GLU A 49 2.04 -3.52 3.25
N ALA A 50 3.35 -3.68 3.12
CA ALA A 50 4.29 -2.87 3.86
C ALA A 50 4.17 -1.39 3.47
N GLN A 51 4.02 -1.11 2.19
CA GLN A 51 3.80 0.25 1.72
C GLN A 51 2.51 0.83 2.28
N LEU A 52 1.45 0.04 2.29
CA LEU A 52 0.19 0.48 2.84
C LEU A 52 0.31 0.82 4.32
N GLU A 53 1.05 0.01 5.06
CA GLU A 53 1.27 0.27 6.48
C GLU A 53 2.02 1.58 6.71
N ILE A 54 3.06 1.83 5.92
CA ILE A 54 3.81 3.08 6.03
C ILE A 54 2.90 4.27 5.76
N LEU A 55 2.10 4.20 4.70
CA LEU A 55 1.18 5.28 4.36
C LEU A 55 0.12 5.47 5.45
N THR A 56 -0.36 4.38 6.03
CA THR A 56 -1.33 4.45 7.13
C THR A 56 -0.75 5.19 8.31
N ARG A 57 0.50 4.89 8.66
CA ARG A 57 1.16 5.58 9.76
C ARG A 57 1.36 7.06 9.47
N GLN A 58 1.70 7.40 8.24
CA GLN A 58 1.84 8.79 7.85
C GLN A 58 0.51 9.53 7.96
N ARG A 59 -0.57 8.88 7.52
CA ARG A 59 -1.89 9.48 7.65
C ARG A 59 -2.26 9.70 9.11
N ASP A 60 -2.03 8.69 9.93
CA ASP A 60 -2.38 8.80 11.35
C ASP A 60 -1.60 9.91 12.04
N ALA A 61 -0.32 10.04 11.70
CA ALA A 61 0.50 11.11 12.25
C ALA A 61 -0.02 12.49 11.88
N LEU A 62 -0.45 12.65 10.63
CA LEU A 62 -1.02 13.91 10.18
C LEU A 62 -2.34 14.22 10.88
N LEU A 63 -3.17 13.20 11.06
CA LEU A 63 -4.45 13.38 11.74
C LEU A 63 -4.25 13.76 13.21
N GLN A 64 -3.27 13.16 13.86
CA GLN A 64 -2.97 13.50 15.25
C GLN A 64 -2.46 14.93 15.37
N ARG A 65 -1.65 15.36 14.41
CA ARG A 65 -1.15 16.75 14.42
C ARG A 65 -2.28 17.76 14.32
N LYS A 66 -3.30 17.43 13.55
CA LYS A 66 -4.44 18.32 13.38
C LYS A 66 -5.32 18.42 14.61
N LYS A 67 -5.26 17.41 15.48
CA LYS A 67 -6.08 17.39 16.67
C LYS A 67 -5.46 18.15 17.85
N SER A 68 -4.19 18.38 17.81
CA SER A 68 -3.50 19.04 18.94
C SER A 68 -3.49 20.54 18.82
#